data_2dbb4c0a157cbcefc7e15a91dfe4c85d
#
_entry.id   2dbb4c0a157cbcefc7e15a91dfe4c85d
#
_cell.length_a   1.000
_cell.length_b   1.000
_cell.length_c   1.000
_cell.angle_alpha   90.00
_cell.angle_beta   90.00
_cell.angle_gamma   90.00
#
_symmetry.space_group_name_H-M   'P 1'
#
loop_
_entity.id
_entity.type
_entity.pdbx_description
1 polymer ?
#
loop_
_entity_poly.entity_id
_entity_poly.type
_entity_poly.pdbx_seq_one_letter_code
_entity_poly.pdbx_strand_id
1 'polypeptide(L)'
;VARLVLGPEANLQAPPNLSPGVYPRLLAAGLNDWGGISPLTLDHINPEAPWPMIPELRRATERLGFVFRERLAIYPEYATRPEFLAEALRPRVAALVDADGLVKESHEHWRRW
;
A
#
# COMPACT_ATOMS: atom_id res chain seq x y z
N VAL A 1 4.27 -13.80 13.46
CA VAL A 1 3.18 -14.57 14.09
C VAL A 1 1.86 -14.40 13.34
N ALA A 2 1.47 -13.14 13.05
CA ALA A 2 0.20 -12.88 12.35
C ALA A 2 0.10 -13.63 11.01
N ARG A 3 1.18 -13.65 10.22
CA ARG A 3 1.19 -14.35 8.93
C ARG A 3 0.97 -15.85 9.09
N LEU A 4 1.58 -16.46 10.08
CA LEU A 4 1.42 -17.90 10.36
C LEU A 4 0.01 -18.25 10.83
N VAL A 5 -0.62 -17.36 11.60
CA VAL A 5 -1.98 -17.58 12.12
C VAL A 5 -3.05 -17.32 11.07
N LEU A 6 -2.91 -16.22 10.30
CA LEU A 6 -3.94 -15.76 9.35
C LEU A 6 -3.80 -16.37 7.95
N GLY A 7 -2.62 -16.93 7.62
CA GLY A 7 -2.38 -17.55 6.34
C GLY A 7 -1.76 -16.62 5.29
N PRO A 8 -1.39 -17.17 4.11
CA PRO A 8 -0.61 -16.44 3.11
C PRO A 8 -1.39 -15.34 2.38
N GLU A 9 -2.70 -15.37 2.39
CA GLU A 9 -3.54 -14.41 1.66
C GLU A 9 -4.06 -13.25 2.50
N ALA A 10 -3.85 -13.26 3.81
CA ALA A 10 -4.29 -12.19 4.68
C ALA A 10 -3.53 -10.88 4.38
N ASN A 11 -4.25 -9.77 4.35
CA ASN A 11 -3.65 -8.44 4.23
C ASN A 11 -3.12 -8.00 5.59
N LEU A 12 -1.81 -7.78 5.68
CA LEU A 12 -1.13 -7.30 6.87
C LEU A 12 -0.48 -5.95 6.54
N GLN A 13 -0.92 -4.93 7.25
CA GLN A 13 -0.54 -3.55 7.03
C GLN A 13 0.26 -2.99 8.20
N ALA A 14 1.23 -2.15 7.91
CA ALA A 14 1.89 -1.33 8.92
C ALA A 14 2.18 0.06 8.36
N PRO A 15 2.07 1.12 9.19
CA PRO A 15 2.46 2.46 8.78
C PRO A 15 3.98 2.61 8.82
N PRO A 16 4.63 3.06 7.73
CA PRO A 16 6.10 3.10 7.66
C PRO A 16 6.71 4.19 8.52
N ASN A 17 5.97 5.25 8.85
CA ASN A 17 6.47 6.35 9.68
C ASN A 17 6.71 5.96 11.15
N LEU A 18 6.03 4.95 11.65
CA LEU A 18 6.16 4.51 13.04
C LEU A 18 7.33 3.52 13.24
N SER A 19 7.94 3.07 12.18
CA SER A 19 9.01 2.06 12.21
C SER A 19 10.15 2.42 11.26
N PRO A 20 10.76 3.62 11.39
CA PRO A 20 11.80 4.05 10.46
C PRO A 20 13.01 3.09 10.50
N GLY A 21 13.54 2.76 9.33
CA GLY A 21 14.72 1.91 9.20
C GLY A 21 14.51 0.41 9.45
N VAL A 22 13.29 -0.02 9.79
CA VAL A 22 13.00 -1.44 10.07
C VAL A 22 12.15 -2.11 8.97
N TYR A 23 12.05 -1.50 7.81
CA TYR A 23 11.28 -2.02 6.68
C TYR A 23 11.63 -3.47 6.33
N PRO A 24 12.92 -3.88 6.26
CA PRO A 24 13.27 -5.27 5.97
C PRO A 24 12.69 -6.25 6.99
N ARG A 25 12.68 -5.90 8.26
CA ARG A 25 12.15 -6.76 9.33
C ARG A 25 10.64 -6.92 9.23
N LEU A 26 9.91 -5.85 8.90
CA LEU A 26 8.46 -5.90 8.72
C LEU A 26 8.07 -6.74 7.52
N LEU A 27 8.77 -6.60 6.40
CA LEU A 27 8.55 -7.41 5.21
C LEU A 27 8.87 -8.88 5.47
N ALA A 28 9.97 -9.18 6.17
CA ALA A 28 10.32 -10.55 6.58
C ALA A 28 9.29 -11.16 7.54
N ALA A 29 8.61 -10.33 8.34
CA ALA A 29 7.53 -10.76 9.23
C ALA A 29 6.22 -11.06 8.50
N GLY A 30 6.14 -10.82 7.19
CA GLY A 30 4.99 -11.17 6.37
C GLY A 30 4.05 -10.02 6.01
N LEU A 31 4.49 -8.78 6.18
CA LEU A 31 3.73 -7.60 5.77
C LEU A 31 3.57 -7.56 4.25
N ASN A 32 2.40 -7.15 3.76
CA ASN A 32 2.15 -6.98 2.33
C ASN A 32 1.58 -5.60 1.96
N ASP A 33 1.43 -4.70 2.91
CA ASP A 33 0.85 -3.38 2.67
C ASP A 33 1.44 -2.32 3.60
N TRP A 34 1.85 -1.18 3.04
CA TRP A 34 2.40 -0.08 3.81
C TRP A 34 1.36 0.92 4.31
N GLY A 35 0.09 0.70 4.06
CA GLY A 35 -0.97 1.56 4.52
C GLY A 35 -1.01 2.93 3.85
N GLY A 36 -1.75 3.86 4.44
CA GLY A 36 -1.82 5.24 3.95
C GLY A 36 -0.53 6.01 4.24
N ILE A 37 0.05 6.61 3.23
CA ILE A 37 1.28 7.40 3.34
C ILE A 37 1.00 8.81 2.84
N SER A 38 1.35 9.82 3.63
CA SER A 38 1.21 11.21 3.24
C SER A 38 2.50 11.99 3.46
N PRO A 39 3.42 12.01 2.51
CA PRO A 39 4.69 12.73 2.66
C PRO A 39 4.53 14.25 2.70
N LEU A 40 3.36 14.75 2.35
CA LEU A 40 3.06 16.19 2.33
C LEU A 40 2.41 16.71 3.62
N THR A 41 1.94 15.82 4.49
CA THR A 41 1.28 16.20 5.74
C THR A 41 1.94 15.49 6.93
N LEU A 42 1.77 16.08 8.11
CA LEU A 42 2.21 15.44 9.34
C LEU A 42 1.20 14.38 9.77
N ASP A 43 1.69 13.36 10.45
CA ASP A 43 0.84 12.46 11.21
C ASP A 43 0.39 13.20 12.46
N HIS A 44 -0.87 13.59 12.53
CA HIS A 44 -1.41 14.40 13.63
C HIS A 44 -1.50 13.64 14.96
N ILE A 45 -1.48 12.32 14.92
CA ILE A 45 -1.49 11.47 16.12
C ILE A 45 -0.06 11.23 16.61
N ASN A 46 0.89 11.09 15.68
CA ASN A 46 2.30 10.85 15.97
C ASN A 46 3.17 11.86 15.23
N PRO A 47 3.10 13.15 15.58
CA PRO A 47 3.79 14.21 14.82
C PRO A 47 5.31 14.11 14.86
N GLU A 48 5.87 13.38 15.83
CA GLU A 48 7.30 13.09 15.95
C GLU A 48 7.79 12.03 14.97
N ALA A 49 6.89 11.31 14.31
CA ALA A 49 7.20 10.24 13.37
C ALA A 49 6.90 10.69 11.93
N PRO A 50 7.85 11.30 11.23
CA PRO A 50 7.63 11.80 9.87
C PRO A 50 7.42 10.65 8.87
N TRP A 51 6.59 10.91 7.84
CA TRP A 51 6.41 9.96 6.76
C TRP A 51 7.68 9.85 5.91
N PRO A 52 8.08 8.64 5.51
CA PRO A 52 9.18 8.49 4.56
C PRO A 52 8.77 9.01 3.18
N MET A 53 9.76 9.41 2.39
CA MET A 53 9.53 9.70 0.97
C MET A 53 9.19 8.39 0.24
N ILE A 54 8.17 8.43 -0.61
CA ILE A 54 7.69 7.23 -1.31
C ILE A 54 8.77 6.57 -2.18
N PRO A 55 9.60 7.32 -2.95
CA PRO A 55 10.69 6.69 -3.70
C PRO A 55 11.70 5.94 -2.83
N GLU A 56 11.97 6.43 -1.61
CA GLU A 56 12.86 5.76 -0.67
C GLU A 56 12.25 4.44 -0.17
N LEU A 57 11.00 4.48 0.22
CA LEU A 57 10.26 3.29 0.66
C LEU A 57 10.18 2.24 -0.46
N ARG A 58 9.96 2.70 -1.69
CA ARG A 58 9.96 1.83 -2.87
C ARG A 58 11.29 1.12 -3.03
N ARG A 59 12.40 1.86 -2.99
CA ARG A 59 13.74 1.27 -3.13
C ARG A 59 14.02 0.23 -2.05
N ALA A 60 13.66 0.53 -0.80
CA ALA A 60 13.84 -0.40 0.31
C ALA A 60 13.03 -1.68 0.13
N THR A 61 11.80 -1.56 -0.37
CA THR A 61 10.90 -2.69 -0.63
C THR A 61 11.40 -3.55 -1.79
N GLU A 62 11.79 -2.92 -2.89
CA GLU A 62 12.26 -3.62 -4.10
C GLU A 62 13.61 -4.32 -3.90
N ARG A 63 14.49 -3.79 -3.04
CA ARG A 63 15.76 -4.46 -2.69
C ARG A 63 15.58 -5.84 -2.09
N LEU A 64 14.44 -6.07 -1.47
CA LEU A 64 14.11 -7.35 -0.84
C LEU A 64 13.38 -8.31 -1.77
N GLY A 65 13.25 -7.94 -3.06
CA GLY A 65 12.60 -8.76 -4.07
C GLY A 65 11.08 -8.61 -4.13
N PHE A 66 10.52 -7.64 -3.44
CA PHE A 66 9.09 -7.37 -3.49
C PHE A 66 8.74 -6.36 -4.58
N VAL A 67 7.52 -6.42 -5.09
CA VAL A 67 6.97 -5.44 -6.02
C VAL A 67 6.28 -4.34 -5.24
N PHE A 68 6.62 -3.09 -5.51
CA PHE A 68 6.01 -1.93 -4.89
C PHE A 68 5.00 -1.31 -5.85
N ARG A 69 3.72 -1.34 -5.48
CA ARG A 69 2.62 -0.84 -6.30
C ARG A 69 1.62 -0.05 -5.46
N GLU A 70 1.06 0.97 -6.06
CA GLU A 70 -0.04 1.73 -5.46
C GLU A 70 -1.35 0.95 -5.56
N ARG A 71 -2.15 0.97 -4.49
CA ARG A 71 -3.53 0.49 -4.49
C ARG A 71 -4.50 1.62 -4.19
N LEU A 72 -5.76 1.41 -4.50
CA LEU A 72 -6.83 2.27 -4.01
C LEU A 72 -7.02 2.09 -2.49
N ALA A 73 -7.93 2.87 -1.90
CA ALA A 73 -8.30 2.72 -0.50
C ALA A 73 -8.95 1.36 -0.18
N ILE A 74 -9.28 0.58 -1.21
CA ILE A 74 -9.77 -0.79 -1.14
C ILE A 74 -8.70 -1.75 -1.61
N TYR A 75 -8.61 -2.94 -1.02
CA TYR A 75 -7.64 -3.95 -1.44
C TYR A 75 -7.92 -4.48 -2.86
N PRO A 76 -6.86 -4.88 -3.61
CA PRO A 76 -6.99 -5.25 -5.02
C PRO A 76 -8.00 -6.36 -5.29
N GLU A 77 -8.09 -7.37 -4.44
CA GLU A 77 -9.04 -8.48 -4.59
C GLU A 77 -10.51 -8.02 -4.54
N TYR A 78 -10.78 -6.88 -3.91
CA TYR A 78 -12.14 -6.32 -3.86
C TYR A 78 -12.36 -5.28 -4.96
N ALA A 79 -11.31 -4.59 -5.40
CA ALA A 79 -11.42 -3.58 -6.46
C ALA A 79 -11.86 -4.17 -7.80
N THR A 80 -11.58 -5.45 -8.06
CA THR A 80 -11.96 -6.17 -9.27
C THR A 80 -13.32 -6.86 -9.16
N ARG A 81 -14.01 -6.74 -8.04
CA ARG A 81 -15.28 -7.41 -7.77
C ARG A 81 -16.39 -6.37 -7.60
N PRO A 82 -17.28 -6.20 -8.61
CA PRO A 82 -18.30 -5.16 -8.61
C PRO A 82 -19.23 -5.15 -7.40
N GLU A 83 -19.49 -6.33 -6.81
CA GLU A 83 -20.35 -6.47 -5.64
C GLU A 83 -19.82 -5.76 -4.39
N PHE A 84 -18.53 -5.45 -4.34
CA PHE A 84 -17.91 -4.69 -3.24
C PHE A 84 -17.82 -3.20 -3.51
N LEU A 85 -18.30 -2.73 -4.66
CA LEU A 85 -18.22 -1.33 -5.09
C LEU A 85 -19.63 -0.75 -5.20
N ALA A 86 -19.81 0.49 -4.71
CA ALA A 86 -21.01 1.25 -4.97
C ALA A 86 -21.17 1.42 -6.50
N GLU A 87 -22.38 1.25 -7.01
CA GLU A 87 -22.64 1.27 -8.46
C GLU A 87 -22.09 2.54 -9.14
N ALA A 88 -22.26 3.69 -8.49
CA ALA A 88 -21.77 4.97 -9.02
C ALA A 88 -20.25 5.05 -9.15
N LEU A 89 -19.50 4.24 -8.39
CA LEU A 89 -18.03 4.24 -8.40
C LEU A 89 -17.43 3.21 -9.35
N ARG A 90 -18.21 2.23 -9.79
CA ARG A 90 -17.71 1.11 -10.63
C ARG A 90 -16.96 1.57 -11.88
N PRO A 91 -17.51 2.50 -12.70
CA PRO A 91 -16.80 2.96 -13.89
C PRO A 91 -15.48 3.67 -13.57
N ARG A 92 -15.45 4.44 -12.49
CA ARG A 92 -14.27 5.19 -12.08
C ARG A 92 -13.16 4.26 -11.57
N VAL A 93 -13.53 3.27 -10.76
CA VAL A 93 -12.58 2.25 -10.28
C VAL A 93 -12.02 1.46 -11.46
N ALA A 94 -12.87 1.00 -12.38
CA ALA A 94 -12.45 0.26 -13.57
C ALA A 94 -11.47 1.06 -14.44
N ALA A 95 -11.61 2.39 -14.50
CA ALA A 95 -10.71 3.25 -15.26
C ALA A 95 -9.34 3.42 -14.59
N LEU A 96 -9.27 3.29 -13.26
CA LEU A 96 -8.05 3.54 -12.48
C LEU A 96 -7.20 2.29 -12.23
N VAL A 97 -7.80 1.11 -12.21
CA VAL A 97 -7.11 -0.13 -11.85
C VAL A 97 -6.78 -1.00 -13.06
N ASP A 98 -5.72 -1.80 -12.91
CA ASP A 98 -5.36 -2.83 -13.88
C ASP A 98 -6.11 -4.15 -13.61
N ALA A 99 -5.75 -5.20 -14.34
CA ALA A 99 -6.37 -6.53 -14.17
C ALA A 99 -6.14 -7.14 -12.78
N ASP A 100 -5.08 -6.74 -12.10
CA ASP A 100 -4.74 -7.20 -10.75
C ASP A 100 -5.41 -6.37 -9.64
N GLY A 101 -6.19 -5.35 -10.00
CA GLY A 101 -6.87 -4.47 -9.05
C GLY A 101 -5.97 -3.40 -8.42
N LEU A 102 -4.76 -3.23 -8.92
CA LEU A 102 -3.83 -2.19 -8.52
C LEU A 102 -3.97 -0.96 -9.41
N VAL A 103 -3.58 0.21 -8.90
CA VAL A 103 -3.61 1.44 -9.71
C VAL A 103 -2.71 1.27 -10.94
N LYS A 104 -3.20 1.65 -12.11
CA LYS A 104 -2.42 1.64 -13.34
C LYS A 104 -1.19 2.53 -13.17
N GLU A 105 -0.03 2.09 -13.66
CA GLU A 105 1.22 2.85 -13.52
C GLU A 105 1.12 4.29 -14.01
N SER A 106 0.36 4.53 -15.07
CA SER A 106 0.12 5.87 -15.60
C SER A 106 -0.66 6.80 -14.65
N HIS A 107 -1.31 6.23 -13.64
CA HIS A 107 -2.14 6.95 -12.67
C HIS A 107 -1.54 6.95 -11.25
N GLU A 108 -0.40 6.29 -11.03
CA GLU A 108 0.26 6.26 -9.72
C GLU A 108 0.73 7.66 -9.29
N HIS A 109 0.24 8.12 -8.14
CA HIS A 109 0.49 9.47 -7.65
C HIS A 109 1.96 9.70 -7.27
N TRP A 110 2.64 8.70 -6.74
CA TRP A 110 4.02 8.84 -6.28
C TRP A 110 5.02 9.14 -7.41
N ARG A 111 4.66 8.84 -8.66
CA ARG A 111 5.50 9.15 -9.83
C ARG A 111 5.61 10.65 -10.11
N ARG A 112 4.74 11.44 -9.48
CA ARG A 112 4.72 12.90 -9.62
C ARG A 112 5.60 13.61 -8.60
N TRP A 113 6.18 12.87 -7.71
CA TRP A 113 7.04 13.36 -6.63
C TRP A 113 8.51 12.90 -6.85
#